data_b0790fa441bb80ee5c43625743af47bd
#
_entry.id   b0790fa441bb80ee5c43625743af47bd
#
_cell.length_a   1.000
_cell.length_b   1.000
_cell.length_c   1.000
_cell.angle_alpha   90.00
_cell.angle_beta   90.00
_cell.angle_gamma   90.00
#
_symmetry.space_group_name_H-M   'P 1'
#
loop_
_entity.id
_entity.type
_entity.pdbx_description
1 polymer ?
#
loop_
_entity_poly.entity_id
_entity_poly.type
_entity_poly.pdbx_seq_one_letter_code
_entity_poly.pdbx_strand_id
1 'polypeptide(L)'
;GRLFRTFGGGLRKPGAAATDRKNAPAATRRNEQNIGRKGLAGTGKNTYLSCVLSPTSMKENFDIFLIVMALLAAVVYAALHFFEAGYGYLFDRRYGPPVPNRVGWMVMESPVFILMCVLWASSERMWQAGPLALFCLFQAHYLQRAFIFPLLIRGKGRMPLGIVVMGMVFNTLNALMQGGWIFYVSPADYYAGWFAQPYIYIGGALFVAGMAVNLH
;
A
#
# COMPACT_ATOMS: atom_id res chain seq x y z
N GLY A 1 -35.70 -57.29 3.78
CA GLY A 1 -35.94 -58.16 2.67
C GLY A 1 -35.11 -57.79 1.48
N ARG A 2 -34.18 -58.66 1.08
CA ARG A 2 -33.79 -59.03 -0.33
C ARG A 2 -33.57 -57.86 -1.29
N LEU A 3 -32.49 -57.76 -2.11
CA LEU A 3 -31.74 -58.75 -2.85
C LEU A 3 -30.45 -58.11 -3.41
N PHE A 4 -29.38 -58.86 -3.32
CA PHE A 4 -28.15 -58.83 -4.10
C PHE A 4 -28.42 -58.75 -5.62
N ARG A 5 -27.64 -57.98 -6.37
CA ARG A 5 -27.18 -58.35 -7.69
C ARG A 5 -25.83 -57.71 -8.01
N THR A 6 -24.84 -58.54 -8.04
CA THR A 6 -23.52 -58.46 -8.64
C THR A 6 -23.61 -58.24 -10.14
N PHE A 7 -22.86 -57.29 -10.70
CA PHE A 7 -22.37 -57.38 -12.07
C PHE A 7 -20.91 -56.95 -12.11
N GLY A 8 -20.05 -57.87 -12.39
CA GLY A 8 -18.65 -57.68 -12.71
C GLY A 8 -18.51 -57.22 -14.15
N GLY A 9 -17.46 -56.45 -14.42
CA GLY A 9 -17.12 -55.96 -15.75
C GLY A 9 -15.79 -55.23 -15.76
N GLY A 10 -14.74 -56.02 -16.00
CA GLY A 10 -13.64 -55.72 -16.94
C GLY A 10 -12.76 -54.48 -16.65
N LEU A 11 -11.64 -54.68 -15.94
CA LEU A 11 -10.45 -53.86 -16.07
C LEU A 11 -9.96 -53.83 -17.53
N ARG A 12 -10.13 -52.73 -18.23
CA ARG A 12 -9.34 -52.41 -19.42
C ARG A 12 -8.14 -51.57 -18.99
N LYS A 13 -6.95 -52.14 -19.08
CA LYS A 13 -5.67 -51.40 -19.04
C LYS A 13 -5.61 -50.44 -20.24
N PRO A 14 -5.23 -49.15 -20.07
CA PRO A 14 -4.88 -48.30 -21.21
C PRO A 14 -3.52 -48.78 -21.76
N GLY A 15 -3.51 -49.29 -22.97
CA GLY A 15 -2.29 -49.60 -23.70
C GLY A 15 -1.49 -48.31 -23.96
N ALA A 16 -0.21 -48.39 -23.62
CA ALA A 16 0.76 -47.35 -23.93
C ALA A 16 0.96 -47.30 -25.46
N ALA A 17 0.42 -46.30 -26.12
CA ALA A 17 0.84 -45.92 -27.47
C ALA A 17 2.14 -45.12 -27.35
N ALA A 18 3.27 -45.79 -27.33
CA ALA A 18 4.58 -45.21 -27.58
C ALA A 18 4.63 -44.82 -29.06
N THR A 19 4.25 -43.61 -29.40
CA THR A 19 4.43 -43.04 -30.74
C THR A 19 5.92 -42.84 -30.98
N ASP A 20 6.41 -43.56 -32.02
CA ASP A 20 7.79 -43.52 -32.51
C ASP A 20 8.18 -42.09 -32.95
N ARG A 21 8.86 -41.38 -32.07
CA ARG A 21 9.36 -40.01 -32.28
C ARG A 21 10.51 -39.92 -33.30
N LYS A 22 11.01 -41.05 -33.82
CA LYS A 22 12.18 -41.07 -34.71
C LYS A 22 11.83 -40.82 -36.18
N ASN A 23 10.57 -40.92 -36.58
CA ASN A 23 10.16 -40.84 -37.99
C ASN A 23 9.35 -39.61 -38.39
N ALA A 24 9.31 -38.58 -37.56
CA ALA A 24 8.64 -37.32 -37.91
C ALA A 24 9.47 -36.48 -38.90
N PRO A 25 8.86 -35.86 -39.93
CA PRO A 25 9.55 -35.01 -40.89
C PRO A 25 10.34 -33.90 -40.25
N ALA A 26 11.51 -33.54 -40.78
CA ALA A 26 12.42 -32.55 -40.24
C ALA A 26 11.77 -31.15 -40.02
N ALA A 27 10.76 -30.83 -40.81
CA ALA A 27 9.98 -29.58 -40.67
C ALA A 27 9.14 -29.55 -39.37
N THR A 28 8.55 -30.71 -38.98
CA THR A 28 7.75 -30.82 -37.75
C THR A 28 8.63 -30.71 -36.50
N ARG A 29 9.83 -31.35 -36.54
CA ARG A 29 10.81 -31.24 -35.43
C ARG A 29 11.33 -29.80 -35.24
N ARG A 30 11.53 -29.06 -36.33
CA ARG A 30 11.98 -27.66 -36.27
C ARG A 30 10.91 -26.74 -35.72
N ASN A 31 9.64 -27.01 -35.99
CA ASN A 31 8.51 -26.25 -35.47
C ASN A 31 8.29 -26.50 -33.97
N GLU A 32 8.40 -27.74 -33.51
CA GLU A 32 8.30 -28.08 -32.08
C GLU A 32 9.46 -27.50 -31.26
N GLN A 33 10.69 -27.49 -31.81
CA GLN A 33 11.83 -26.87 -31.16
C GLN A 33 11.71 -25.34 -31.08
N ASN A 34 11.12 -24.69 -32.09
CA ASN A 34 10.88 -23.26 -32.09
C ASN A 34 9.71 -22.85 -31.15
N ILE A 35 8.68 -23.68 -31.03
CA ILE A 35 7.59 -23.48 -30.08
C ILE A 35 8.11 -23.68 -28.66
N GLY A 36 8.94 -24.70 -28.40
CA GLY A 36 9.56 -24.93 -27.10
C GLY A 36 10.52 -23.81 -26.67
N ARG A 37 11.29 -23.25 -27.62
CA ARG A 37 12.21 -22.12 -27.32
C ARG A 37 11.50 -20.79 -27.09
N LYS A 38 10.41 -20.51 -27.82
CA LYS A 38 9.60 -19.29 -27.58
C LYS A 38 8.77 -19.38 -26.30
N GLY A 39 8.35 -20.58 -25.88
CA GLY A 39 7.64 -20.80 -24.61
C GLY A 39 8.52 -20.61 -23.38
N LEU A 40 9.80 -20.99 -23.43
CA LEU A 40 10.71 -20.89 -22.28
C LEU A 40 11.28 -19.46 -22.05
N ALA A 41 11.37 -18.64 -23.10
CA ALA A 41 11.92 -17.28 -22.96
C ALA A 41 10.93 -16.23 -22.42
N GLY A 42 9.61 -16.51 -22.52
CA GLY A 42 8.54 -15.60 -22.06
C GLY A 42 7.99 -15.90 -20.67
N THR A 43 8.11 -17.16 -20.22
CA THR A 43 7.44 -17.64 -18.99
C THR A 43 8.16 -17.20 -17.71
N GLY A 44 9.46 -17.02 -17.73
CA GLY A 44 10.22 -16.68 -16.51
C GLY A 44 9.91 -15.30 -15.95
N LYS A 45 9.79 -14.29 -16.80
CA LYS A 45 9.51 -12.90 -16.36
C LYS A 45 8.06 -12.74 -15.88
N ASN A 46 7.11 -13.37 -16.52
CA ASN A 46 5.69 -13.29 -16.13
C ASN A 46 5.40 -14.11 -14.85
N THR A 47 6.11 -15.22 -14.62
CA THR A 47 5.95 -16.03 -13.40
C THR A 47 6.52 -15.33 -12.17
N TYR A 48 7.64 -14.62 -12.30
CA TYR A 48 8.21 -13.82 -11.20
C TYR A 48 7.29 -12.64 -10.87
N LEU A 49 6.80 -11.92 -11.86
CA LEU A 49 5.92 -10.77 -11.68
C LEU A 49 4.57 -11.20 -11.07
N SER A 50 3.99 -12.31 -11.52
CA SER A 50 2.75 -12.85 -10.95
C SER A 50 2.94 -13.43 -9.55
N CYS A 51 4.11 -13.94 -9.19
CA CYS A 51 4.42 -14.38 -7.83
C CYS A 51 4.60 -13.19 -6.89
N VAL A 52 5.31 -12.14 -7.31
CA VAL A 52 5.53 -10.91 -6.53
C VAL A 52 4.24 -10.10 -6.37
N LEU A 53 3.34 -10.12 -7.36
CA LEU A 53 2.05 -9.43 -7.33
C LEU A 53 0.91 -10.32 -6.83
N SER A 54 1.19 -11.54 -6.31
CA SER A 54 0.15 -12.35 -5.68
C SER A 54 -0.41 -11.63 -4.44
N PRO A 55 -1.72 -11.72 -4.15
CA PRO A 55 -2.31 -11.08 -2.98
C PRO A 55 -1.65 -11.48 -1.66
N THR A 56 -1.17 -12.72 -1.57
CA THR A 56 -0.46 -13.27 -0.40
C THR A 56 0.90 -12.58 -0.22
N SER A 57 1.71 -12.49 -1.30
CA SER A 57 3.01 -11.84 -1.26
C SER A 57 2.91 -10.34 -0.99
N MET A 58 1.88 -9.68 -1.54
CA MET A 58 1.62 -8.25 -1.29
C MET A 58 1.28 -8.00 0.18
N LYS A 59 0.48 -8.87 0.80
CA LYS A 59 0.17 -8.79 2.23
C LYS A 59 1.39 -9.04 3.10
N GLU A 60 2.18 -10.07 2.82
CA GLU A 60 3.42 -10.38 3.56
C GLU A 60 4.41 -9.21 3.52
N ASN A 61 4.64 -8.63 2.34
CA ASN A 61 5.50 -7.46 2.18
C ASN A 61 4.97 -6.25 2.96
N PHE A 62 3.64 -6.08 3.00
CA PHE A 62 3.02 -5.00 3.75
C PHE A 62 3.13 -5.22 5.26
N ASP A 63 2.98 -6.45 5.75
CA ASP A 63 3.15 -6.78 7.16
C ASP A 63 4.62 -6.54 7.60
N ILE A 64 5.61 -6.91 6.77
CA ILE A 64 7.02 -6.57 7.00
C ILE A 64 7.22 -5.05 7.03
N PHE A 65 6.63 -4.31 6.10
CA PHE A 65 6.67 -2.86 6.08
C PHE A 65 6.12 -2.26 7.40
N LEU A 66 4.98 -2.76 7.90
CA LEU A 66 4.40 -2.30 9.17
C LEU A 66 5.32 -2.58 10.37
N ILE A 67 5.97 -3.75 10.41
CA ILE A 67 6.94 -4.10 11.46
C ILE A 67 8.12 -3.13 11.42
N VAL A 68 8.68 -2.86 10.23
CA VAL A 68 9.77 -1.89 10.05
C VAL A 68 9.34 -0.50 10.51
N MET A 69 8.12 -0.07 10.17
CA MET A 69 7.58 1.22 10.62
C MET A 69 7.42 1.29 12.13
N ALA A 70 6.96 0.21 12.77
CA ALA A 70 6.85 0.15 14.23
C ALA A 70 8.21 0.23 14.93
N LEU A 71 9.21 -0.48 14.40
CA LEU A 71 10.59 -0.42 14.92
C LEU A 71 11.18 0.98 14.72
N LEU A 72 10.99 1.58 13.54
CA LEU A 72 11.43 2.95 13.27
C LEU A 72 10.77 3.95 14.25
N ALA A 73 9.47 3.83 14.50
CA ALA A 73 8.76 4.67 15.45
C ALA A 73 9.34 4.53 16.88
N ALA A 74 9.65 3.31 17.31
CA ALA A 74 10.28 3.06 18.61
C ALA A 74 11.68 3.69 18.70
N VAL A 75 12.49 3.59 17.65
CA VAL A 75 13.81 4.21 17.57
C VAL A 75 13.72 5.74 17.61
N VAL A 76 12.81 6.33 16.81
CA VAL A 76 12.59 7.79 16.80
C VAL A 76 12.09 8.26 18.17
N TYR A 77 11.15 7.54 18.78
CA TYR A 77 10.65 7.85 20.13
C TYR A 77 11.79 7.86 21.15
N ALA A 78 12.64 6.83 21.15
CA ALA A 78 13.80 6.76 22.04
C ALA A 78 14.80 7.90 21.76
N ALA A 79 15.07 8.20 20.48
CA ALA A 79 15.98 9.27 20.09
C ALA A 79 15.51 10.65 20.56
N LEU A 80 14.20 10.91 20.55
CA LEU A 80 13.61 12.18 21.01
C LEU A 80 13.78 12.44 22.52
N HIS A 81 14.15 11.43 23.32
CA HIS A 81 14.56 11.61 24.72
C HIS A 81 15.96 12.22 24.87
N PHE A 82 16.81 12.08 23.86
CA PHE A 82 18.19 12.52 23.86
C PHE A 82 18.43 13.72 22.94
N PHE A 83 17.58 13.90 21.93
CA PHE A 83 17.72 14.95 20.92
C PHE A 83 16.46 15.80 20.85
N GLU A 84 16.60 17.09 21.06
CA GLU A 84 15.50 18.04 20.87
C GLU A 84 15.25 18.26 19.36
N ALA A 85 13.99 18.24 18.96
CA ALA A 85 13.61 18.59 17.59
C ALA A 85 13.81 20.10 17.36
N GLY A 86 14.82 20.44 16.57
CA GLY A 86 15.31 21.81 16.38
C GLY A 86 14.44 22.68 15.47
N TYR A 87 13.10 22.74 15.66
CA TYR A 87 12.20 23.60 14.89
C TYR A 87 11.35 24.52 15.76
N GLY A 88 10.70 25.50 15.15
CA GLY A 88 9.87 26.47 15.85
C GLY A 88 10.69 27.34 16.80
N TYR A 89 10.33 27.35 18.08
CA TYR A 89 11.04 28.07 19.11
C TYR A 89 12.46 27.55 19.36
N LEU A 90 12.68 26.23 19.15
CA LEU A 90 13.94 25.53 19.32
C LEU A 90 14.78 25.48 18.03
N PHE A 91 14.63 26.43 17.13
CA PHE A 91 15.31 26.44 15.83
C PHE A 91 16.83 26.22 16.00
N ASP A 92 17.36 25.16 15.36
CA ASP A 92 18.77 24.82 15.36
C ASP A 92 19.32 24.67 13.94
N ARG A 93 20.36 25.45 13.61
CA ARG A 93 21.04 25.42 12.31
C ARG A 93 21.75 24.09 12.00
N ARG A 94 21.98 23.23 12.99
CA ARG A 94 22.57 21.91 12.81
C ARG A 94 21.73 21.04 11.85
N TYR A 95 20.43 21.29 11.77
CA TYR A 95 19.52 20.59 10.88
C TYR A 95 19.39 21.20 9.48
N GLY A 96 20.29 22.10 9.09
CA GLY A 96 20.40 22.66 7.74
C GLY A 96 19.98 24.13 7.61
N PRO A 97 19.95 24.64 6.37
CA PRO A 97 19.59 26.02 6.09
C PRO A 97 18.16 26.34 6.47
N PRO A 98 17.87 27.60 6.86
CA PRO A 98 16.54 28.01 7.25
C PRO A 98 15.59 28.19 6.07
N VAL A 99 14.41 27.58 6.15
CA VAL A 99 13.28 27.72 5.21
C VAL A 99 12.17 28.50 5.88
N PRO A 100 11.43 29.39 5.20
CA PRO A 100 10.26 30.05 5.77
C PRO A 100 9.23 29.03 6.26
N ASN A 101 8.69 29.22 7.49
CA ASN A 101 7.77 28.25 8.12
C ASN A 101 6.59 27.87 7.20
N ARG A 102 5.96 28.84 6.55
CA ARG A 102 4.82 28.58 5.66
C ARG A 102 5.20 27.60 4.55
N VAL A 103 6.31 27.88 3.86
CA VAL A 103 6.80 27.03 2.77
C VAL A 103 7.22 25.67 3.29
N GLY A 104 7.95 25.64 4.41
CA GLY A 104 8.39 24.38 5.03
C GLY A 104 7.21 23.46 5.39
N TRP A 105 6.16 23.99 6.00
CA TRP A 105 4.95 23.22 6.31
C TRP A 105 4.24 22.74 5.06
N MET A 106 4.05 23.58 4.04
CA MET A 106 3.41 23.17 2.79
C MET A 106 4.18 22.07 2.09
N VAL A 107 5.50 22.23 1.98
CA VAL A 107 6.37 21.23 1.32
C VAL A 107 6.42 19.91 2.11
N MET A 108 6.48 19.99 3.42
CA MET A 108 6.56 18.83 4.31
C MET A 108 5.28 17.98 4.29
N GLU A 109 4.12 18.62 4.21
CA GLU A 109 2.81 17.95 4.33
C GLU A 109 2.18 17.65 2.96
N SER A 110 2.60 18.29 1.86
CA SER A 110 2.01 18.05 0.53
C SER A 110 2.24 16.63 0.00
N PRO A 111 3.36 15.91 0.26
CA PRO A 111 3.56 14.56 -0.26
C PRO A 111 2.47 13.58 0.17
N VAL A 112 2.02 13.65 1.42
CA VAL A 112 0.98 12.74 1.92
C VAL A 112 -0.36 12.98 1.22
N PHE A 113 -0.72 14.25 0.99
CA PHE A 113 -1.94 14.62 0.27
C PHE A 113 -1.92 14.13 -1.17
N ILE A 114 -0.82 14.42 -1.88
CA ILE A 114 -0.66 14.07 -3.31
C ILE A 114 -0.61 12.54 -3.48
N LEU A 115 0.21 11.87 -2.69
CA LEU A 115 0.39 10.42 -2.80
C LEU A 115 -0.90 9.66 -2.48
N MET A 116 -1.67 10.12 -1.49
CA MET A 116 -2.96 9.54 -1.17
C MET A 116 -3.96 9.69 -2.34
N CYS A 117 -3.96 10.83 -3.05
CA CYS A 117 -4.74 11.01 -4.28
C CYS A 117 -4.31 10.02 -5.37
N VAL A 118 -2.99 9.84 -5.57
CA VAL A 118 -2.46 8.90 -6.56
C VAL A 118 -2.86 7.46 -6.22
N LEU A 119 -2.70 7.04 -4.97
CA LEU A 119 -3.08 5.70 -4.52
C LEU A 119 -4.59 5.45 -4.68
N TRP A 120 -5.42 6.42 -4.32
CA TRP A 120 -6.86 6.34 -4.53
C TRP A 120 -7.23 6.23 -6.01
N ALA A 121 -6.73 7.13 -6.85
CA ALA A 121 -7.06 7.17 -8.28
C ALA A 121 -6.58 5.94 -9.07
N SER A 122 -5.51 5.28 -8.58
CA SER A 122 -4.94 4.08 -9.20
C SER A 122 -5.58 2.78 -8.67
N SER A 123 -6.53 2.86 -7.73
CA SER A 123 -7.14 1.70 -7.10
C SER A 123 -8.46 1.31 -7.76
N GLU A 124 -8.68 0.01 -7.90
CA GLU A 124 -10.00 -0.54 -8.30
C GLU A 124 -11.10 -0.28 -7.25
N ARG A 125 -10.71 0.11 -6.01
CA ARG A 125 -11.61 0.38 -4.89
C ARG A 125 -11.98 1.86 -4.73
N MET A 126 -11.59 2.72 -5.67
CA MET A 126 -11.74 4.17 -5.55
C MET A 126 -13.19 4.63 -5.28
N TRP A 127 -14.19 3.89 -5.76
CA TRP A 127 -15.61 4.20 -5.57
C TRP A 127 -16.32 3.32 -4.54
N GLN A 128 -15.61 2.44 -3.85
CA GLN A 128 -16.21 1.68 -2.75
C GLN A 128 -16.46 2.60 -1.56
N ALA A 129 -17.64 2.51 -0.95
CA ALA A 129 -18.10 3.46 0.06
C ALA A 129 -17.16 3.58 1.28
N GLY A 130 -16.64 2.47 1.81
CA GLY A 130 -15.71 2.46 2.95
C GLY A 130 -14.38 3.15 2.62
N PRO A 131 -13.62 2.67 1.61
CA PRO A 131 -12.39 3.32 1.15
C PRO A 131 -12.57 4.80 0.78
N LEU A 132 -13.65 5.14 0.10
CA LEU A 132 -13.95 6.52 -0.28
C LEU A 132 -14.21 7.42 0.94
N ALA A 133 -14.95 6.93 1.94
CA ALA A 133 -15.19 7.70 3.17
C ALA A 133 -13.87 7.97 3.92
N LEU A 134 -13.01 6.94 4.05
CA LEU A 134 -11.68 7.11 4.67
C LEU A 134 -10.80 8.08 3.87
N PHE A 135 -10.81 7.97 2.54
CA PHE A 135 -10.12 8.92 1.66
C PHE A 135 -10.58 10.35 1.89
N CYS A 136 -11.89 10.60 1.91
CA CYS A 136 -12.44 11.94 2.13
C CYS A 136 -12.05 12.52 3.50
N LEU A 137 -12.11 11.72 4.57
CA LEU A 137 -11.68 12.14 5.90
C LEU A 137 -10.17 12.46 5.93
N PHE A 138 -9.36 11.59 5.34
CA PHE A 138 -7.93 11.78 5.25
C PHE A 138 -7.57 13.05 4.47
N GLN A 139 -8.19 13.25 3.31
CA GLN A 139 -7.94 14.42 2.48
C GLN A 139 -8.44 15.71 3.11
N ALA A 140 -9.58 15.69 3.81
CA ALA A 140 -10.05 16.86 4.56
C ALA A 140 -9.04 17.29 5.63
N HIS A 141 -8.47 16.32 6.38
CA HIS A 141 -7.42 16.59 7.36
C HIS A 141 -6.17 17.18 6.71
N TYR A 142 -5.65 16.54 5.65
CA TYR A 142 -4.40 16.99 5.03
C TYR A 142 -4.57 18.23 4.15
N LEU A 143 -5.74 18.49 3.60
CA LEU A 143 -6.06 19.77 2.96
C LEU A 143 -5.91 20.93 3.96
N GLN A 144 -6.47 20.74 5.14
CA GLN A 144 -6.33 21.73 6.22
C GLN A 144 -4.86 21.87 6.66
N ARG A 145 -4.17 20.77 6.92
CA ARG A 145 -2.83 20.75 7.49
C ARG A 145 -1.75 21.21 6.51
N ALA A 146 -1.83 20.76 5.23
CA ALA A 146 -0.82 21.07 4.21
C ALA A 146 -0.99 22.45 3.58
N PHE A 147 -2.23 22.94 3.44
CA PHE A 147 -2.49 24.14 2.67
C PHE A 147 -3.14 25.25 3.50
N ILE A 148 -4.19 24.98 4.26
CA ILE A 148 -4.92 26.00 5.01
C ILE A 148 -4.10 26.48 6.22
N PHE A 149 -3.65 25.57 7.07
CA PHE A 149 -2.89 25.90 8.26
C PHE A 149 -1.63 26.73 7.98
N PRO A 150 -0.76 26.36 7.00
CA PRO A 150 0.44 27.16 6.72
C PRO A 150 0.13 28.58 6.25
N LEU A 151 -0.99 28.79 5.57
CA LEU A 151 -1.42 30.14 5.15
C LEU A 151 -1.84 30.99 6.34
N LEU A 152 -2.37 30.35 7.40
CA LEU A 152 -2.79 31.04 8.62
C LEU A 152 -1.65 31.35 9.59
N ILE A 153 -0.46 30.72 9.42
CA ILE A 153 0.70 30.99 10.27
C ILE A 153 1.07 32.49 10.19
N ARG A 154 1.07 33.13 11.34
CA ARG A 154 1.50 34.53 11.48
C ARG A 154 2.98 34.59 11.86
N GLY A 155 3.66 35.64 11.42
CA GLY A 155 5.07 35.86 11.74
C GLY A 155 6.05 35.36 10.67
N LYS A 156 7.37 35.66 10.91
CA LYS A 156 8.49 35.36 10.01
C LYS A 156 9.34 34.19 10.51
N GLY A 157 8.72 33.24 11.22
CA GLY A 157 9.40 32.05 11.73
C GLY A 157 10.05 31.21 10.60
N ARG A 158 11.11 30.50 10.95
CA ARG A 158 11.86 29.63 10.02
C ARG A 158 12.02 28.25 10.63
N MET A 159 12.14 27.23 9.76
CA MET A 159 12.48 25.87 10.17
C MET A 159 13.67 25.37 9.36
N PRO A 160 14.49 24.46 9.91
CA PRO A 160 15.62 23.86 9.19
C PRO A 160 15.14 22.97 8.05
N LEU A 161 15.84 23.00 6.92
CA LEU A 161 15.52 22.16 5.75
C LEU A 161 15.54 20.66 6.09
N GLY A 162 16.44 20.20 6.98
CA GLY A 162 16.49 18.80 7.39
C GLY A 162 15.19 18.33 8.06
N ILE A 163 14.54 19.18 8.83
CA ILE A 163 13.22 18.89 9.43
C ILE A 163 12.15 18.77 8.34
N VAL A 164 12.18 19.66 7.33
CA VAL A 164 11.26 19.57 6.19
C VAL A 164 11.42 18.25 5.44
N VAL A 165 12.66 17.87 5.12
CA VAL A 165 12.96 16.61 4.41
C VAL A 165 12.54 15.39 5.25
N MET A 166 12.84 15.39 6.54
CA MET A 166 12.43 14.31 7.46
C MET A 166 10.89 14.17 7.49
N GLY A 167 10.18 15.29 7.57
CA GLY A 167 8.71 15.30 7.54
C GLY A 167 8.15 14.82 6.20
N MET A 168 8.77 15.20 5.06
CA MET A 168 8.38 14.67 3.74
C MET A 168 8.52 13.14 3.67
N VAL A 169 9.63 12.59 4.16
CA VAL A 169 9.84 11.13 4.20
C VAL A 169 8.79 10.47 5.08
N PHE A 170 8.58 10.99 6.30
CA PHE A 170 7.55 10.47 7.20
C PHE A 170 6.15 10.51 6.57
N ASN A 171 5.77 11.63 5.97
CA ASN A 171 4.47 11.80 5.33
C ASN A 171 4.28 10.90 4.10
N THR A 172 5.35 10.64 3.34
CA THR A 172 5.33 9.65 2.25
C THR A 172 5.08 8.24 2.79
N LEU A 173 5.80 7.83 3.82
CA LEU A 173 5.62 6.53 4.47
C LEU A 173 4.22 6.39 5.08
N ASN A 174 3.70 7.46 5.70
CA ASN A 174 2.35 7.49 6.25
C ASN A 174 1.28 7.28 5.15
N ALA A 175 1.39 7.96 4.01
CA ALA A 175 0.48 7.76 2.88
C ALA A 175 0.53 6.32 2.34
N LEU A 176 1.74 5.73 2.21
CA LEU A 176 1.91 4.34 1.79
C LEU A 176 1.29 3.36 2.78
N MET A 177 1.46 3.60 4.08
CA MET A 177 0.89 2.77 5.14
C MET A 177 -0.65 2.83 5.13
N GLN A 178 -1.23 4.02 5.14
CA GLN A 178 -2.68 4.19 5.18
C GLN A 178 -3.34 3.82 3.85
N GLY A 179 -2.87 4.39 2.75
CA GLY A 179 -3.42 4.15 1.42
C GLY A 179 -3.16 2.73 0.93
N GLY A 180 -1.99 2.15 1.25
CA GLY A 180 -1.67 0.75 0.97
C GLY A 180 -2.68 -0.21 1.60
N TRP A 181 -2.99 -0.03 2.87
CA TRP A 181 -4.02 -0.82 3.54
C TRP A 181 -5.41 -0.57 2.95
N ILE A 182 -5.83 0.70 2.88
CA ILE A 182 -7.20 1.06 2.47
C ILE A 182 -7.53 0.55 1.06
N PHE A 183 -6.61 0.72 0.13
CA PHE A 183 -6.91 0.52 -1.29
C PHE A 183 -6.42 -0.80 -1.87
N TYR A 184 -5.38 -1.43 -1.28
CA TYR A 184 -4.71 -2.56 -1.93
C TYR A 184 -4.66 -3.83 -1.08
N VAL A 185 -4.39 -3.72 0.22
CA VAL A 185 -4.04 -4.88 1.06
C VAL A 185 -5.21 -5.41 1.87
N SER A 186 -6.15 -4.56 2.31
CA SER A 186 -7.30 -5.00 3.10
C SER A 186 -8.13 -6.07 2.36
N PRO A 187 -8.72 -7.07 3.05
CA PRO A 187 -9.60 -8.05 2.42
C PRO A 187 -10.72 -7.42 1.60
N ALA A 188 -11.21 -8.11 0.56
CA ALA A 188 -12.20 -7.55 -0.35
C ALA A 188 -13.52 -7.18 0.34
N ASP A 189 -13.89 -7.95 1.35
CA ASP A 189 -15.10 -7.80 2.16
C ASP A 189 -14.91 -6.99 3.45
N TYR A 190 -13.69 -6.48 3.70
CA TYR A 190 -13.34 -5.77 4.94
C TYR A 190 -14.29 -4.62 5.26
N TYR A 191 -14.75 -3.91 4.24
CA TYR A 191 -15.65 -2.77 4.38
C TYR A 191 -17.14 -3.13 4.23
N ALA A 192 -17.47 -4.44 4.04
CA ALA A 192 -18.86 -4.87 3.92
C ALA A 192 -19.64 -4.63 5.23
N GLY A 193 -20.77 -3.95 5.13
CA GLY A 193 -21.58 -3.64 6.32
C GLY A 193 -20.95 -2.64 7.31
N TRP A 194 -19.85 -1.99 6.94
CA TRP A 194 -19.06 -1.13 7.83
C TRP A 194 -19.89 0.03 8.40
N PHE A 195 -20.74 0.65 7.58
CA PHE A 195 -21.62 1.75 8.01
C PHE A 195 -22.79 1.30 8.91
N ALA A 196 -23.03 0.00 9.06
CA ALA A 196 -23.98 -0.50 10.03
C ALA A 196 -23.38 -0.64 11.45
N GLN A 197 -22.06 -0.46 11.58
CA GLN A 197 -21.36 -0.67 12.85
C GLN A 197 -21.24 0.64 13.65
N PRO A 198 -21.58 0.63 14.96
CA PRO A 198 -21.57 1.84 15.77
C PRO A 198 -20.18 2.45 15.96
N TYR A 199 -19.12 1.65 15.93
CA TYR A 199 -17.74 2.15 16.09
C TYR A 199 -17.30 3.10 14.96
N ILE A 200 -17.92 3.03 13.79
CA ILE A 200 -17.62 3.96 12.67
C ILE A 200 -18.07 5.39 13.03
N TYR A 201 -19.24 5.51 13.62
CA TYR A 201 -19.78 6.81 14.05
C TYR A 201 -19.01 7.36 15.25
N ILE A 202 -18.59 6.48 16.17
CA ILE A 202 -17.73 6.88 17.30
C ILE A 202 -16.38 7.37 16.77
N GLY A 203 -15.74 6.63 15.87
CA GLY A 203 -14.50 7.03 15.21
C GLY A 203 -14.62 8.33 14.44
N GLY A 204 -15.71 8.51 13.69
CA GLY A 204 -16.02 9.76 12.99
C GLY A 204 -16.19 10.94 13.93
N ALA A 205 -16.90 10.77 15.03
CA ALA A 205 -17.07 11.80 16.05
C ALA A 205 -15.74 12.20 16.71
N LEU A 206 -14.89 11.22 17.04
CA LEU A 206 -13.54 11.46 17.57
C LEU A 206 -12.65 12.20 16.56
N PHE A 207 -12.74 11.82 15.28
CA PHE A 207 -12.03 12.52 14.20
C PHE A 207 -12.46 13.99 14.12
N VAL A 208 -13.76 14.28 14.10
CA VAL A 208 -14.28 15.65 14.05
C VAL A 208 -13.87 16.44 15.29
N ALA A 209 -13.95 15.84 16.47
CA ALA A 209 -13.50 16.48 17.72
C ALA A 209 -11.99 16.81 17.67
N GLY A 210 -11.16 15.87 17.21
CA GLY A 210 -9.72 16.10 17.02
C GLY A 210 -9.41 17.18 15.99
N MET A 211 -10.16 17.21 14.88
CA MET A 211 -10.07 18.30 13.90
C MET A 211 -10.43 19.66 14.50
N ALA A 212 -11.51 19.74 15.29
CA ALA A 212 -11.92 20.98 15.94
C ALA A 212 -10.85 21.52 16.91
N VAL A 213 -10.21 20.63 17.69
CA VAL A 213 -9.08 20.99 18.55
C VAL A 213 -7.89 21.52 17.77
N ASN A 214 -7.59 20.95 16.60
CA ASN A 214 -6.50 21.40 15.74
C ASN A 214 -6.77 22.73 15.04
N LEU A 215 -8.04 23.12 14.89
CA LEU A 215 -8.43 24.39 14.25
C LEU A 215 -8.46 25.57 15.22
N HIS A 216 -8.50 25.30 16.52
CA HIS A 216 -8.56 26.29 17.59
C HIS A 216 -7.17 26.67 18.08
#